data_d63e586320edaafbb7024a4193b1d3d7
#
_entry.id   d63e586320edaafbb7024a4193b1d3d7
#
_cell.length_a   1.000
_cell.length_b   1.000
_cell.length_c   1.000
_cell.angle_alpha   90.00
_cell.angle_beta   90.00
_cell.angle_gamma   90.00
#
_symmetry.space_group_name_H-M   'P 1'
#
loop_
_entity.id
_entity.type
_entity.pdbx_description
1 polymer ?
#
loop_
_entity_poly.entity_id
_entity_poly.type
_entity_poly.pdbx_seq_one_letter_code
_entity_poly.pdbx_strand_id
1 'polypeptide(L)'
;MAPYDDWNKYDNEEDEELQDDSFFDAKKDVILVCIDCSSSMLQVRDDPENEGEKTSHLFAALNTAMQLQKRKVITGPNDSFGIFLFNTSRKADSSRTQVSELKQNTFLYQPPGPISAPTIQQLIELLNGGPEGLLEEFPPSNQVPLADVFTGCNWVIRDGAPKTATKRVFLITDEDNPHPGRGSEQMITAAKNVFDDLLKLGVMVEPFFIQTDDKTFNVNQFYSSVMQHTPLDDEDEDGGLNEAVSIARIEDLLAQMKFREITKRALFSVPFELAKGLTIGVKGYGLVTEQKKGEYKYFVDLGDRLEPAVIKTTLLDEDRQAEIDKSTYVYGMAAVGANTSTNDDDIEEEGIAPTKIVKPGQRPFYTPEEMKSFRTLGLEPGFKLLGFKPRKELKFEDNVKHSLFIYPDENTYSGSKRTFTALLKSMAKKKVIALALGLVRRNATPTIYAVLPQEEDREEMEPGGFHIIPMPFADDIRSAPVEEGFIASDELKDAARQWINKMTIKSGYVPDSYPNPALAYHYEQLEASAFQEPYDADEFEDLTEPNVDMIHKKAGPLLKQWKLDLLDDHSATYVSPITGSKRKADAAVDVRDVMSKFKAGALSKFKVDELKV
;
A
#
# COMPACT_ATOMS: atom_id res chain seq x y z
N MET A 1 18.52 -23.64 13.99
CA MET A 1 17.49 -22.66 13.67
C MET A 1 16.58 -23.34 12.68
N ALA A 2 15.42 -23.78 13.12
CA ALA A 2 14.41 -24.37 12.24
C ALA A 2 13.70 -23.22 11.51
N PRO A 3 13.35 -23.37 10.24
CA PRO A 3 12.71 -22.32 9.48
C PRO A 3 11.30 -22.07 10.03
N TYR A 4 11.06 -20.81 10.42
CA TYR A 4 9.80 -20.32 11.02
C TYR A 4 8.77 -19.94 9.94
N ASP A 5 8.92 -20.47 8.71
CA ASP A 5 8.23 -19.94 7.52
C ASP A 5 7.00 -20.73 7.04
N ASP A 6 6.55 -21.74 7.78
CA ASP A 6 5.54 -22.67 7.23
C ASP A 6 4.07 -22.29 7.52
N TRP A 7 3.84 -21.29 8.38
CA TRP A 7 2.47 -20.85 8.71
C TRP A 7 1.89 -19.83 7.73
N ASN A 8 2.75 -19.08 7.01
CA ASN A 8 2.30 -18.13 5.97
C ASN A 8 2.00 -18.79 4.62
N LYS A 9 2.40 -20.03 4.42
CA LYS A 9 2.18 -20.73 3.16
C LYS A 9 0.72 -21.11 2.93
N TYR A 10 -0.01 -21.43 4.01
CA TYR A 10 -1.44 -21.74 3.92
C TYR A 10 -2.32 -20.51 3.69
N ASP A 11 -1.92 -19.33 4.18
CA ASP A 11 -2.64 -18.07 3.88
C ASP A 11 -2.44 -17.61 2.42
N ASN A 12 -1.30 -17.95 1.79
CA ASN A 12 -1.03 -17.61 0.40
C ASN A 12 -1.74 -18.54 -0.61
N GLU A 13 -1.90 -19.83 -0.29
CA GLU A 13 -2.63 -20.76 -1.17
C GLU A 13 -4.13 -20.47 -1.24
N GLU A 14 -4.73 -19.92 -0.16
CA GLU A 14 -6.14 -19.48 -0.17
C GLU A 14 -6.34 -18.16 -0.91
N ASP A 15 -5.33 -17.30 -1.00
CA ASP A 15 -5.35 -16.09 -1.85
C ASP A 15 -5.14 -16.42 -3.34
N GLU A 16 -4.47 -17.51 -3.69
CA GLU A 16 -4.31 -17.95 -5.09
C GLU A 16 -5.59 -18.54 -5.70
N GLU A 17 -6.47 -19.18 -4.91
CA GLU A 17 -7.77 -19.67 -5.41
C GLU A 17 -8.79 -18.56 -5.68
N LEU A 18 -8.53 -17.33 -5.24
CA LEU A 18 -9.36 -16.14 -5.49
C LEU A 18 -8.80 -15.25 -6.60
N GLN A 19 -7.76 -15.67 -7.28
CA GLN A 19 -7.23 -15.01 -8.47
C GLN A 19 -8.09 -15.34 -9.71
N ASP A 20 -9.38 -15.02 -9.61
CA ASP A 20 -10.16 -14.72 -10.79
C ASP A 20 -9.57 -13.45 -11.41
N ASP A 21 -9.12 -13.49 -12.66
CA ASP A 21 -8.53 -12.36 -13.38
C ASP A 21 -9.44 -11.13 -13.35
N SER A 22 -10.76 -11.32 -13.19
CA SER A 22 -11.73 -10.24 -12.99
C SER A 22 -11.52 -9.48 -11.67
N PHE A 23 -10.96 -10.11 -10.62
CA PHE A 23 -10.65 -9.44 -9.35
C PHE A 23 -9.37 -8.59 -9.45
N PHE A 24 -8.40 -8.99 -10.28
CA PHE A 24 -7.20 -8.19 -10.59
C PHE A 24 -7.55 -7.01 -11.50
N ASP A 25 -8.41 -7.19 -12.48
CA ASP A 25 -8.93 -6.09 -13.29
C ASP A 25 -9.73 -5.08 -12.46
N ALA A 26 -10.43 -5.54 -11.43
CA ALA A 26 -11.10 -4.66 -10.47
C ALA A 26 -10.14 -3.84 -9.58
N LYS A 27 -8.86 -4.21 -9.52
CA LYS A 27 -7.83 -3.49 -8.75
C LYS A 27 -7.05 -2.46 -9.57
N LYS A 28 -7.25 -2.39 -10.90
CA LYS A 28 -6.58 -1.40 -11.74
C LYS A 28 -7.05 0.02 -11.44
N ASP A 29 -6.11 0.93 -11.36
CA ASP A 29 -6.37 2.37 -11.32
C ASP A 29 -5.98 2.98 -12.67
N VAL A 30 -6.82 3.85 -13.19
CA VAL A 30 -6.53 4.59 -14.42
C VAL A 30 -6.46 6.07 -14.07
N ILE A 31 -5.25 6.60 -14.13
CA ILE A 31 -4.96 8.00 -13.84
C ILE A 31 -4.74 8.73 -15.17
N LEU A 32 -5.53 9.76 -15.41
CA LEU A 32 -5.35 10.69 -16.50
C LEU A 32 -4.94 12.05 -15.92
N VAL A 33 -3.68 12.45 -16.15
CA VAL A 33 -3.20 13.78 -15.77
C VAL A 33 -3.57 14.75 -16.86
N CYS A 34 -4.45 15.70 -16.53
CA CYS A 34 -4.99 16.72 -17.42
C CYS A 34 -4.34 18.07 -17.09
N ILE A 35 -3.45 18.56 -17.95
CA ILE A 35 -2.60 19.73 -17.68
C ILE A 35 -2.95 20.89 -18.63
N ASP A 36 -3.08 22.05 -18.04
CA ASP A 36 -3.26 23.32 -18.76
C ASP A 36 -1.94 23.76 -19.42
N CYS A 37 -1.99 24.13 -20.70
CA CYS A 37 -0.88 24.69 -21.48
C CYS A 37 -1.14 26.17 -21.83
N SER A 38 -1.85 26.91 -20.97
CA SER A 38 -2.04 28.34 -21.12
C SER A 38 -0.72 29.11 -21.05
N SER A 39 -0.74 30.36 -21.50
CA SER A 39 0.44 31.21 -21.49
C SER A 39 1.03 31.43 -20.09
N SER A 40 0.19 31.40 -19.03
CA SER A 40 0.61 31.51 -17.64
C SER A 40 1.38 30.27 -17.18
N MET A 41 0.89 29.09 -17.53
CA MET A 41 1.54 27.80 -17.23
C MET A 41 2.88 27.62 -17.93
N LEU A 42 3.04 28.20 -19.11
CA LEU A 42 4.28 28.15 -19.92
C LEU A 42 5.27 29.25 -19.56
N GLN A 43 4.90 30.22 -18.73
CA GLN A 43 5.78 31.32 -18.36
C GLN A 43 7.03 30.80 -17.65
N VAL A 44 8.19 31.05 -18.25
CA VAL A 44 9.50 30.69 -17.67
C VAL A 44 9.79 31.60 -16.48
N ARG A 45 10.20 31.02 -15.38
CA ARG A 45 10.52 31.64 -14.10
C ARG A 45 11.81 31.06 -13.56
N ASP A 46 12.46 31.77 -12.63
CA ASP A 46 13.57 31.18 -11.87
C ASP A 46 13.05 30.13 -10.89
N ASP A 47 13.76 29.03 -10.78
CA ASP A 47 13.39 27.96 -9.83
C ASP A 47 13.65 28.47 -8.40
N PRO A 48 12.64 28.46 -7.51
CA PRO A 48 12.80 28.91 -6.13
C PRO A 48 13.75 28.04 -5.30
N GLU A 49 14.01 26.80 -5.73
CA GLU A 49 14.80 25.80 -4.98
C GLU A 49 16.22 25.66 -5.51
N ASN A 50 16.43 25.84 -6.82
CA ASN A 50 17.71 25.69 -7.46
C ASN A 50 18.16 27.06 -8.06
N GLU A 51 19.06 27.76 -7.36
CA GLU A 51 19.60 29.02 -7.85
C GLU A 51 20.27 28.85 -9.23
N GLY A 52 19.69 29.46 -10.25
CA GLY A 52 20.24 29.47 -11.62
C GLY A 52 19.54 28.52 -12.60
N GLU A 53 18.59 27.72 -12.15
CA GLU A 53 17.72 26.91 -13.01
C GLU A 53 16.43 27.66 -13.34
N LYS A 54 15.89 27.37 -14.53
CA LYS A 54 14.62 27.93 -14.98
C LYS A 54 13.57 26.85 -14.94
N THR A 55 12.36 27.22 -14.52
CA THR A 55 11.20 26.33 -14.45
C THR A 55 9.97 27.01 -15.04
N SER A 56 8.91 26.24 -15.25
CA SER A 56 7.56 26.72 -15.55
C SER A 56 6.55 25.80 -14.89
N HIS A 57 5.31 26.27 -14.68
CA HIS A 57 4.28 25.44 -14.10
C HIS A 57 4.00 24.18 -14.93
N LEU A 58 4.03 24.28 -16.27
CA LEU A 58 3.90 23.13 -17.15
C LEU A 58 5.08 22.14 -16.98
N PHE A 59 6.32 22.66 -16.92
CA PHE A 59 7.50 21.83 -16.69
C PHE A 59 7.39 21.05 -15.37
N ALA A 60 7.00 21.72 -14.32
CA ALA A 60 6.79 21.12 -13.01
C ALA A 60 5.69 20.07 -13.00
N ALA A 61 4.56 20.36 -13.65
CA ALA A 61 3.45 19.43 -13.76
C ALA A 61 3.83 18.15 -14.52
N LEU A 62 4.58 18.28 -15.63
CA LEU A 62 5.07 17.14 -16.40
C LEU A 62 6.15 16.35 -15.64
N ASN A 63 7.07 17.05 -14.94
CA ASN A 63 8.06 16.41 -14.09
C ASN A 63 7.40 15.63 -12.95
N THR A 64 6.37 16.21 -12.31
CA THR A 64 5.59 15.53 -11.29
C THR A 64 4.87 14.30 -11.86
N ALA A 65 4.30 14.41 -13.06
CA ALA A 65 3.65 13.27 -13.74
C ALA A 65 4.67 12.16 -14.06
N MET A 66 5.90 12.50 -14.44
CA MET A 66 6.99 11.55 -14.66
C MET A 66 7.39 10.83 -13.36
N GLN A 67 7.60 11.58 -12.28
CA GLN A 67 7.93 11.01 -10.97
C GLN A 67 6.80 10.13 -10.44
N LEU A 68 5.54 10.52 -10.67
CA LEU A 68 4.38 9.72 -10.30
C LEU A 68 4.35 8.39 -11.09
N GLN A 69 4.67 8.40 -12.38
CA GLN A 69 4.80 7.17 -13.17
C GLN A 69 5.90 6.26 -12.61
N LYS A 70 7.09 6.79 -12.31
CA LYS A 70 8.19 6.01 -11.71
C LYS A 70 7.75 5.34 -10.39
N ARG A 71 7.08 6.07 -9.52
CA ARG A 71 6.54 5.50 -8.26
C ARG A 71 5.46 4.46 -8.48
N LYS A 72 4.59 4.68 -9.47
CA LYS A 72 3.49 3.75 -9.78
C LYS A 72 3.98 2.39 -10.26
N VAL A 73 5.15 2.31 -10.85
CA VAL A 73 5.79 1.01 -11.15
C VAL A 73 5.92 0.17 -9.87
N ILE A 74 6.14 0.83 -8.73
CA ILE A 74 6.32 0.20 -7.41
C ILE A 74 4.97 -0.06 -6.73
N THR A 75 4.14 0.99 -6.63
CA THR A 75 2.93 0.98 -5.80
C THR A 75 1.70 0.41 -6.50
N GLY A 76 1.72 0.35 -7.83
CA GLY A 76 0.61 -0.13 -8.65
C GLY A 76 1.05 -0.57 -10.04
N PRO A 77 1.81 -1.67 -10.19
CA PRO A 77 2.38 -2.11 -11.47
C PRO A 77 1.34 -2.46 -12.54
N ASN A 78 0.10 -2.70 -12.13
CA ASN A 78 -1.02 -2.98 -13.04
C ASN A 78 -1.83 -1.73 -13.39
N ASP A 79 -1.50 -0.57 -12.80
CA ASP A 79 -2.20 0.68 -13.06
C ASP A 79 -1.92 1.21 -14.46
N SER A 80 -2.84 2.01 -14.97
CA SER A 80 -2.71 2.68 -16.25
C SER A 80 -2.54 4.18 -16.06
N PHE A 81 -1.68 4.78 -16.85
CA PHE A 81 -1.37 6.19 -16.77
C PHE A 81 -1.49 6.87 -18.13
N GLY A 82 -2.03 8.08 -18.17
CA GLY A 82 -2.16 8.89 -19.37
C GLY A 82 -1.93 10.37 -19.09
N ILE A 83 -1.53 11.13 -20.13
CA ILE A 83 -1.33 12.58 -20.06
C ILE A 83 -2.13 13.24 -21.16
N PHE A 84 -3.02 14.16 -20.78
CA PHE A 84 -3.88 14.94 -21.64
C PHE A 84 -3.60 16.42 -21.45
N LEU A 85 -3.32 17.14 -22.52
CA LEU A 85 -2.99 18.55 -22.53
C LEU A 85 -4.12 19.37 -23.15
N PHE A 86 -4.41 20.54 -22.63
CA PHE A 86 -5.40 21.44 -23.20
C PHE A 86 -4.86 22.89 -23.26
N ASN A 87 -5.50 23.75 -24.03
CA ASN A 87 -5.04 25.11 -24.35
C ASN A 87 -3.74 25.14 -25.17
N THR A 88 -3.48 24.10 -25.96
CA THR A 88 -2.32 24.04 -26.87
C THR A 88 -2.75 24.00 -28.33
N SER A 89 -1.99 24.65 -29.21
CA SER A 89 -2.21 24.60 -30.66
C SER A 89 -1.57 23.41 -31.34
N ARG A 90 -0.87 22.55 -30.59
CA ARG A 90 -0.27 21.32 -31.13
C ARG A 90 -1.37 20.41 -31.70
N LYS A 91 -1.14 19.94 -32.90
CA LYS A 91 -2.04 19.00 -33.59
C LYS A 91 -1.50 17.58 -33.43
N ALA A 92 -2.39 16.64 -33.25
CA ALA A 92 -2.01 15.24 -33.28
C ALA A 92 -1.57 14.82 -34.67
N ASP A 93 -0.55 13.96 -34.72
CA ASP A 93 -0.10 13.36 -35.96
C ASP A 93 -1.23 12.50 -36.57
N SER A 94 -1.54 12.74 -37.84
CA SER A 94 -2.64 12.11 -38.59
C SER A 94 -2.53 10.58 -38.74
N SER A 95 -1.46 9.98 -38.25
CA SER A 95 -1.21 8.53 -38.28
C SER A 95 -1.81 7.76 -37.09
N ARG A 96 -2.29 8.42 -36.05
CA ARG A 96 -2.91 7.76 -34.89
C ARG A 96 -4.43 7.83 -34.99
N THR A 97 -5.07 6.72 -35.20
CA THR A 97 -6.50 6.51 -35.47
C THR A 97 -7.48 6.99 -34.37
N GLN A 98 -6.96 7.38 -33.20
CA GLN A 98 -7.77 7.78 -32.02
C GLN A 98 -8.10 9.29 -31.96
N VAL A 99 -7.70 10.07 -32.95
CA VAL A 99 -7.67 11.53 -32.88
C VAL A 99 -8.94 12.21 -33.39
N SER A 100 -9.87 11.49 -34.01
CA SER A 100 -11.02 12.09 -34.70
C SER A 100 -12.08 12.71 -33.76
N GLU A 101 -12.03 12.41 -32.44
CA GLU A 101 -13.06 12.82 -31.48
C GLU A 101 -12.58 13.87 -30.48
N LEU A 102 -11.27 14.17 -30.44
CA LEU A 102 -10.73 15.20 -29.55
C LEU A 102 -11.12 16.60 -30.05
N LYS A 103 -11.41 17.47 -29.09
CA LYS A 103 -11.77 18.87 -29.37
C LYS A 103 -10.56 19.69 -29.84
N GLN A 104 -10.83 20.79 -30.51
CA GLN A 104 -9.76 21.72 -30.93
C GLN A 104 -8.98 22.23 -29.71
N ASN A 105 -7.69 22.47 -29.88
CA ASN A 105 -6.76 22.94 -28.85
C ASN A 105 -6.60 21.99 -27.65
N THR A 106 -6.90 20.69 -27.86
CA THR A 106 -6.57 19.63 -26.91
C THR A 106 -5.64 18.62 -27.57
N PHE A 107 -4.75 18.03 -26.79
CA PHE A 107 -3.75 17.10 -27.26
C PHE A 107 -3.57 15.93 -26.30
N LEU A 108 -3.69 14.71 -26.80
CA LEU A 108 -3.40 13.50 -26.01
C LEU A 108 -1.93 13.15 -26.19
N TYR A 109 -1.11 13.55 -25.21
CA TYR A 109 0.33 13.25 -25.24
C TYR A 109 0.60 11.77 -25.01
N GLN A 110 0.04 11.20 -23.94
CA GLN A 110 0.17 9.78 -23.61
C GLN A 110 -1.23 9.19 -23.41
N PRO A 111 -1.66 8.24 -24.26
CA PRO A 111 -2.93 7.55 -24.02
C PRO A 111 -2.85 6.69 -22.74
N PRO A 112 -3.97 6.52 -22.01
CA PRO A 112 -4.00 5.66 -20.85
C PRO A 112 -3.58 4.23 -21.22
N GLY A 113 -2.54 3.75 -20.57
CA GLY A 113 -1.96 2.44 -20.80
C GLY A 113 -1.07 2.00 -19.66
N PRO A 114 -0.58 0.75 -19.69
CA PRO A 114 0.36 0.26 -18.68
C PRO A 114 1.63 1.11 -18.70
N ILE A 115 2.16 1.36 -17.50
CA ILE A 115 3.38 2.15 -17.33
C ILE A 115 4.55 1.32 -17.86
N SER A 116 5.38 1.90 -18.71
CA SER A 116 6.53 1.23 -19.31
C SER A 116 7.76 2.15 -19.34
N ALA A 117 8.97 1.55 -19.35
CA ALA A 117 10.21 2.32 -19.43
C ALA A 117 10.28 3.22 -20.67
N PRO A 118 9.89 2.77 -21.89
CA PRO A 118 9.91 3.64 -23.06
C PRO A 118 9.02 4.88 -22.96
N THR A 119 7.86 4.80 -22.30
CA THR A 119 6.96 5.95 -22.13
C THR A 119 7.56 6.98 -21.16
N ILE A 120 8.22 6.50 -20.11
CA ILE A 120 8.92 7.38 -19.16
C ILE A 120 10.14 8.02 -19.81
N GLN A 121 10.91 7.27 -20.61
CA GLN A 121 12.06 7.82 -21.35
C GLN A 121 11.66 8.94 -22.30
N GLN A 122 10.58 8.76 -23.07
CA GLN A 122 10.04 9.82 -23.93
C GLN A 122 9.69 11.09 -23.16
N LEU A 123 9.16 10.95 -21.94
CA LEU A 123 8.85 12.09 -21.10
C LEU A 123 10.12 12.73 -20.51
N ILE A 124 11.13 11.93 -20.14
CA ILE A 124 12.44 12.43 -19.72
C ILE A 124 13.12 13.20 -20.87
N GLU A 125 13.13 12.67 -22.09
CA GLU A 125 13.67 13.34 -23.27
C GLU A 125 12.98 14.68 -23.53
N LEU A 126 11.66 14.73 -23.38
CA LEU A 126 10.89 15.95 -23.52
C LEU A 126 11.29 16.99 -22.44
N LEU A 127 11.46 16.55 -21.19
CA LEU A 127 11.85 17.44 -20.09
C LEU A 127 13.31 17.91 -20.19
N ASN A 128 14.19 17.14 -20.81
CA ASN A 128 15.58 17.56 -21.05
C ASN A 128 15.70 18.81 -21.95
N GLY A 129 14.65 19.10 -22.74
CA GLY A 129 14.55 20.36 -23.49
C GLY A 129 14.33 21.61 -22.63
N GLY A 130 14.09 21.42 -21.34
CA GLY A 130 13.82 22.52 -20.40
C GLY A 130 12.48 23.22 -20.64
N PRO A 131 12.15 24.23 -19.83
CA PRO A 131 10.88 24.95 -19.95
C PRO A 131 10.76 25.74 -21.26
N GLU A 132 11.86 26.15 -21.87
CA GLU A 132 11.88 26.85 -23.17
C GLU A 132 11.53 25.87 -24.30
N GLY A 133 12.03 24.64 -24.26
CA GLY A 133 11.68 23.58 -25.23
C GLY A 133 10.19 23.20 -25.17
N LEU A 134 9.58 23.23 -24.00
CA LEU A 134 8.14 22.97 -23.86
C LEU A 134 7.28 24.05 -24.51
N LEU A 135 7.72 25.30 -24.51
CA LEU A 135 7.03 26.40 -25.20
C LEU A 135 6.99 26.20 -26.72
N GLU A 136 8.08 25.68 -27.29
CA GLU A 136 8.15 25.34 -28.71
C GLU A 136 7.30 24.11 -29.06
N GLU A 137 7.31 23.11 -28.19
CA GLU A 137 6.63 21.84 -28.42
C GLU A 137 5.11 21.95 -28.21
N PHE A 138 4.66 22.73 -27.22
CA PHE A 138 3.25 22.96 -26.88
C PHE A 138 2.90 24.45 -26.90
N PRO A 139 2.92 25.08 -28.07
CA PRO A 139 2.60 26.50 -28.14
C PRO A 139 1.18 26.78 -27.63
N PRO A 140 0.98 27.84 -26.83
CA PRO A 140 -0.31 28.16 -26.24
C PRO A 140 -1.35 28.50 -27.31
N SER A 141 -2.60 28.22 -27.02
CA SER A 141 -3.71 28.47 -27.93
C SER A 141 -4.83 29.25 -27.23
N ASN A 142 -5.93 29.43 -27.96
CA ASN A 142 -7.16 29.95 -27.36
C ASN A 142 -7.68 29.00 -26.29
N GLN A 143 -8.24 29.60 -25.25
CA GLN A 143 -8.79 28.88 -24.12
C GLN A 143 -9.91 27.92 -24.53
N VAL A 144 -9.81 26.68 -24.08
CA VAL A 144 -10.79 25.62 -24.31
C VAL A 144 -11.87 25.67 -23.23
N PRO A 145 -13.17 25.59 -23.57
CA PRO A 145 -14.21 25.43 -22.57
C PRO A 145 -13.97 24.23 -21.67
N LEU A 146 -14.06 24.40 -20.34
CA LEU A 146 -13.81 23.32 -19.37
C LEU A 146 -14.75 22.12 -19.59
N ALA A 147 -15.97 22.36 -20.08
CA ALA A 147 -16.90 21.31 -20.50
C ALA A 147 -16.32 20.43 -21.63
N ASP A 148 -15.61 21.04 -22.58
CA ASP A 148 -14.95 20.31 -23.68
C ASP A 148 -13.72 19.55 -23.18
N VAL A 149 -12.98 20.09 -22.19
CA VAL A 149 -11.86 19.39 -21.53
C VAL A 149 -12.38 18.15 -20.81
N PHE A 150 -13.44 18.27 -20.01
CA PHE A 150 -14.06 17.13 -19.32
C PHE A 150 -14.64 16.10 -20.29
N THR A 151 -15.23 16.55 -21.38
CA THR A 151 -15.69 15.66 -22.45
C THR A 151 -14.52 14.90 -23.06
N GLY A 152 -13.39 15.55 -23.34
CA GLY A 152 -12.17 14.92 -23.81
C GLY A 152 -11.64 13.88 -22.84
N CYS A 153 -11.57 14.21 -21.54
CA CYS A 153 -11.17 13.26 -20.50
C CYS A 153 -12.08 12.03 -20.46
N ASN A 154 -13.41 12.23 -20.58
CA ASN A 154 -14.36 11.13 -20.61
C ASN A 154 -14.11 10.18 -21.80
N TRP A 155 -13.90 10.73 -22.99
CA TRP A 155 -13.59 9.96 -24.18
C TRP A 155 -12.31 9.15 -24.03
N VAL A 156 -11.24 9.79 -23.59
CA VAL A 156 -9.93 9.16 -23.39
C VAL A 156 -9.99 8.02 -22.36
N ILE A 157 -10.69 8.24 -21.25
CA ILE A 157 -10.86 7.23 -20.21
C ILE A 157 -11.74 6.08 -20.68
N ARG A 158 -12.84 6.38 -21.38
CA ARG A 158 -13.76 5.34 -21.87
C ARG A 158 -13.07 4.38 -22.83
N ASP A 159 -12.21 4.90 -23.69
CA ASP A 159 -11.52 4.09 -24.71
C ASP A 159 -10.30 3.35 -24.13
N GLY A 160 -9.64 3.92 -23.10
CA GLY A 160 -8.41 3.36 -22.52
C GLY A 160 -8.58 2.61 -21.20
N ALA A 161 -9.76 2.66 -20.55
CA ALA A 161 -9.94 2.10 -19.23
C ALA A 161 -10.86 0.88 -19.19
N PRO A 162 -10.50 -0.22 -18.49
CA PRO A 162 -11.42 -1.31 -18.19
C PRO A 162 -12.66 -0.82 -17.42
N LYS A 163 -13.82 -1.46 -17.64
CA LYS A 163 -15.08 -1.05 -16.99
C LYS A 163 -15.00 -1.12 -15.45
N THR A 164 -14.25 -2.07 -14.94
CA THR A 164 -14.10 -2.34 -13.49
C THR A 164 -13.03 -1.50 -12.81
N ALA A 165 -12.18 -0.78 -13.59
CA ALA A 165 -11.10 0.04 -13.06
C ALA A 165 -11.63 1.29 -12.33
N THR A 166 -10.89 1.74 -11.30
CA THR A 166 -11.07 3.07 -10.74
C THR A 166 -10.53 4.09 -11.74
N LYS A 167 -11.27 5.18 -11.97
CA LYS A 167 -10.96 6.18 -13.00
C LYS A 167 -10.79 7.52 -12.34
N ARG A 168 -9.63 8.12 -12.52
CA ARG A 168 -9.32 9.42 -11.91
C ARG A 168 -8.73 10.37 -12.93
N VAL A 169 -9.13 11.63 -12.86
CA VAL A 169 -8.58 12.75 -13.62
C VAL A 169 -7.90 13.69 -12.66
N PHE A 170 -6.62 13.92 -12.82
CA PHE A 170 -5.88 14.94 -12.08
C PHE A 170 -5.82 16.20 -12.94
N LEU A 171 -6.60 17.22 -12.55
CA LEU A 171 -6.68 18.50 -13.27
C LEU A 171 -5.68 19.48 -12.69
N ILE A 172 -4.69 19.91 -13.49
CA ILE A 172 -3.65 20.84 -13.07
C ILE A 172 -3.78 22.13 -13.87
N THR A 173 -3.95 23.27 -13.18
CA THR A 173 -4.07 24.62 -13.78
C THR A 173 -3.71 25.70 -12.78
N ASP A 174 -3.25 26.86 -13.29
CA ASP A 174 -3.01 28.08 -12.52
C ASP A 174 -4.04 29.20 -12.82
N GLU A 175 -5.05 28.89 -13.65
CA GLU A 175 -6.09 29.85 -14.03
C GLU A 175 -7.37 29.68 -13.20
N ASP A 176 -7.66 30.64 -12.34
CA ASP A 176 -8.81 30.64 -11.43
C ASP A 176 -10.14 31.03 -12.09
N ASN A 177 -10.09 31.73 -13.24
CA ASN A 177 -11.25 32.16 -14.00
C ASN A 177 -11.11 31.86 -15.50
N PRO A 178 -11.24 30.58 -15.91
CA PRO A 178 -11.04 30.19 -17.31
C PRO A 178 -12.00 30.86 -18.30
N HIS A 179 -13.11 31.43 -17.85
CA HIS A 179 -14.10 32.05 -18.73
C HIS A 179 -14.58 33.43 -18.20
N PRO A 180 -13.72 34.47 -18.23
CA PRO A 180 -14.11 35.79 -17.77
C PRO A 180 -15.10 36.45 -18.75
N GLY A 181 -16.14 37.13 -18.23
CA GLY A 181 -16.97 37.97 -19.03
C GLY A 181 -18.43 37.52 -19.22
N ARG A 182 -19.14 38.11 -20.22
CA ARG A 182 -20.54 37.80 -20.51
C ARG A 182 -20.67 36.35 -21.04
N GLY A 183 -21.42 35.53 -20.35
CA GLY A 183 -21.58 34.10 -20.71
C GLY A 183 -20.90 33.13 -19.75
N SER A 184 -20.17 33.60 -18.74
CA SER A 184 -19.51 32.77 -17.72
C SER A 184 -20.48 31.79 -17.04
N GLU A 185 -21.73 32.24 -16.70
CA GLU A 185 -22.74 31.36 -16.10
C GLU A 185 -23.17 30.20 -17.00
N GLN A 186 -23.23 30.43 -18.31
CA GLN A 186 -23.53 29.33 -19.26
C GLN A 186 -22.39 28.33 -19.34
N MET A 187 -21.13 28.81 -19.29
CA MET A 187 -19.96 27.94 -19.29
C MET A 187 -19.84 27.17 -17.96
N ILE A 188 -20.14 27.79 -16.83
CA ILE A 188 -20.22 27.10 -15.53
C ILE A 188 -21.28 26.00 -15.56
N THR A 189 -22.48 26.32 -16.06
CA THR A 189 -23.57 25.32 -16.14
C THR A 189 -23.22 24.18 -17.07
N ALA A 190 -22.61 24.45 -18.22
CA ALA A 190 -22.15 23.41 -19.14
C ALA A 190 -21.06 22.52 -18.51
N ALA A 191 -20.05 23.12 -17.86
CA ALA A 191 -18.99 22.41 -17.17
C ALA A 191 -19.54 21.54 -16.03
N LYS A 192 -20.49 22.07 -15.23
CA LYS A 192 -21.14 21.34 -14.15
C LYS A 192 -21.89 20.09 -14.66
N ASN A 193 -22.67 20.24 -15.73
CA ASN A 193 -23.40 19.12 -16.31
C ASN A 193 -22.48 18.00 -16.77
N VAL A 194 -21.38 18.33 -17.45
CA VAL A 194 -20.39 17.32 -17.91
C VAL A 194 -19.64 16.73 -16.72
N PHE A 195 -19.32 17.52 -15.70
CA PHE A 195 -18.71 17.03 -14.46
C PHE A 195 -19.61 16.03 -13.74
N ASP A 196 -20.91 16.35 -13.59
CA ASP A 196 -21.90 15.43 -13.01
C ASP A 196 -22.03 14.13 -13.81
N ASP A 197 -21.91 14.20 -15.14
CA ASP A 197 -21.91 13.01 -15.99
C ASP A 197 -20.64 12.17 -15.79
N LEU A 198 -19.47 12.78 -15.60
CA LEU A 198 -18.23 12.06 -15.25
C LEU A 198 -18.39 11.33 -13.92
N LEU A 199 -18.95 11.99 -12.91
CA LEU A 199 -19.19 11.39 -11.59
C LEU A 199 -20.15 10.19 -11.68
N LYS A 200 -21.24 10.30 -12.47
CA LYS A 200 -22.17 9.19 -12.71
C LYS A 200 -21.51 7.99 -13.40
N LEU A 201 -20.50 8.24 -14.23
CA LEU A 201 -19.69 7.21 -14.87
C LEU A 201 -18.58 6.64 -13.97
N GLY A 202 -18.51 7.10 -12.72
CA GLY A 202 -17.52 6.66 -11.74
C GLY A 202 -16.12 7.25 -11.97
N VAL A 203 -16.01 8.36 -12.71
CA VAL A 203 -14.75 9.08 -12.91
C VAL A 203 -14.63 10.17 -11.84
N MET A 204 -13.61 10.08 -11.00
CA MET A 204 -13.31 11.11 -10.00
C MET A 204 -12.38 12.15 -10.59
N VAL A 205 -12.70 13.44 -10.42
CA VAL A 205 -11.84 14.54 -10.84
C VAL A 205 -11.22 15.16 -9.58
N GLU A 206 -9.91 15.15 -9.52
CA GLU A 206 -9.14 15.72 -8.42
C GLU A 206 -8.40 16.96 -8.94
N PRO A 207 -8.78 18.18 -8.51
CA PRO A 207 -8.12 19.39 -8.95
C PRO A 207 -6.83 19.64 -8.16
N PHE A 208 -5.82 20.14 -8.86
CA PHE A 208 -4.56 20.65 -8.34
C PHE A 208 -4.35 22.05 -8.88
N PHE A 209 -4.65 23.05 -8.04
CA PHE A 209 -4.56 24.44 -8.42
C PHE A 209 -3.21 25.02 -8.01
N ILE A 210 -2.51 25.65 -8.95
CA ILE A 210 -1.21 26.23 -8.71
C ILE A 210 -1.38 27.72 -8.37
N GLN A 211 -0.89 28.11 -7.21
CA GLN A 211 -0.85 29.50 -6.77
C GLN A 211 0.53 30.10 -7.04
N THR A 212 0.58 31.34 -7.48
CA THR A 212 1.82 32.12 -7.64
C THR A 212 1.97 33.11 -6.49
N ASP A 213 3.21 33.54 -6.23
CA ASP A 213 3.49 34.56 -5.20
C ASP A 213 2.77 35.88 -5.50
N ASP A 214 2.54 36.17 -6.79
CA ASP A 214 1.88 37.40 -7.26
C ASP A 214 0.35 37.31 -7.32
N LYS A 215 -0.21 36.09 -7.44
CA LYS A 215 -1.66 35.87 -7.60
C LYS A 215 -2.10 34.70 -6.73
N THR A 216 -2.91 34.99 -5.72
CA THR A 216 -3.60 33.95 -4.95
C THR A 216 -4.70 33.31 -5.78
N PHE A 217 -4.78 31.99 -5.81
CA PHE A 217 -5.79 31.27 -6.58
C PHE A 217 -7.15 31.32 -5.87
N ASN A 218 -8.17 31.89 -6.54
CA ASN A 218 -9.51 32.02 -5.98
C ASN A 218 -10.44 30.93 -6.53
N VAL A 219 -10.57 29.84 -5.82
CA VAL A 219 -11.42 28.69 -6.18
C VAL A 219 -12.91 29.09 -6.34
N ASN A 220 -13.36 30.10 -5.58
CA ASN A 220 -14.78 30.53 -5.55
C ASN A 220 -15.21 31.27 -6.81
N GLN A 221 -14.32 31.71 -7.66
CA GLN A 221 -14.69 32.41 -8.90
C GLN A 221 -15.33 31.48 -9.93
N PHE A 222 -14.91 30.23 -10.02
CA PHE A 222 -15.39 29.32 -11.04
C PHE A 222 -15.52 27.87 -10.50
N TYR A 223 -14.45 27.29 -9.98
CA TYR A 223 -14.36 25.85 -9.71
C TYR A 223 -15.27 25.37 -8.58
N SER A 224 -15.51 26.17 -7.53
CA SER A 224 -16.43 25.80 -6.46
C SER A 224 -17.87 25.62 -6.98
N SER A 225 -18.27 26.38 -7.98
CA SER A 225 -19.60 26.25 -8.59
C SER A 225 -19.75 25.04 -9.48
N VAL A 226 -18.64 24.53 -10.04
CA VAL A 226 -18.61 23.36 -10.94
C VAL A 226 -18.41 22.07 -10.16
N MET A 227 -17.49 22.06 -9.17
CA MET A 227 -17.02 20.87 -8.46
C MET A 227 -17.56 20.79 -7.02
N GLN A 228 -18.76 21.27 -6.74
CA GLN A 228 -19.35 21.16 -5.41
C GLN A 228 -19.48 19.69 -5.01
N HIS A 229 -18.75 19.29 -3.96
CA HIS A 229 -19.03 18.06 -3.23
C HIS A 229 -20.10 18.35 -2.19
N THR A 230 -21.12 17.50 -2.12
CA THR A 230 -22.13 17.58 -1.07
C THR A 230 -21.47 17.26 0.28
N PRO A 231 -21.42 18.17 1.25
CA PRO A 231 -20.82 17.92 2.55
C PRO A 231 -21.51 16.77 3.29
N LEU A 232 -20.80 16.10 4.17
CA LEU A 232 -21.35 15.06 5.03
C LEU A 232 -22.33 15.57 6.09
N ASP A 233 -22.21 16.84 6.49
CA ASP A 233 -23.08 17.49 7.46
C ASP A 233 -23.93 18.58 6.78
N ASP A 234 -25.25 18.44 6.89
CA ASP A 234 -26.24 19.44 6.42
C ASP A 234 -26.19 20.77 7.23
N GLU A 235 -25.32 20.88 8.25
CA GLU A 235 -25.24 22.03 9.16
C GLU A 235 -24.13 23.04 8.80
N ASP A 236 -23.17 22.67 7.94
CA ASP A 236 -22.14 23.61 7.45
C ASP A 236 -22.52 24.14 6.07
N GLU A 237 -23.17 25.33 6.02
CA GLU A 237 -23.52 26.04 4.79
C GLU A 237 -22.31 26.48 3.94
N ASP A 238 -21.09 26.30 4.40
CA ASP A 238 -19.86 26.55 3.67
C ASP A 238 -19.32 25.28 3.00
N GLY A 239 -20.07 24.70 2.06
CA GLY A 239 -19.62 23.62 1.16
C GLY A 239 -18.62 24.08 0.09
N GLY A 240 -17.69 24.97 0.42
CA GLY A 240 -16.59 25.37 -0.45
C GLY A 240 -15.60 24.23 -0.62
N LEU A 241 -15.06 24.07 -1.82
CA LEU A 241 -13.84 23.29 -2.03
C LEU A 241 -12.81 23.76 -0.99
N ASN A 242 -12.27 22.84 -0.20
CA ASN A 242 -11.31 23.17 0.85
C ASN A 242 -10.19 24.07 0.30
N GLU A 243 -9.83 25.12 1.03
CA GLU A 243 -8.68 25.97 0.73
C GLU A 243 -7.37 25.17 0.61
N ALA A 244 -7.33 23.98 1.20
CA ALA A 244 -6.23 23.03 1.12
C ALA A 244 -5.90 22.50 -0.30
N VAL A 245 -6.65 22.91 -1.33
CA VAL A 245 -6.40 22.50 -2.73
C VAL A 245 -5.50 23.51 -3.45
N SER A 246 -5.27 24.70 -2.89
CA SER A 246 -4.37 25.70 -3.47
C SER A 246 -2.91 25.33 -3.17
N ILE A 247 -2.13 25.05 -4.20
CA ILE A 247 -0.73 24.64 -4.10
C ILE A 247 0.15 25.86 -4.36
N ALA A 248 0.87 26.30 -3.32
CA ALA A 248 1.74 27.47 -3.41
C ALA A 248 3.11 27.16 -4.09
N ARG A 249 3.57 25.90 -4.07
CA ARG A 249 4.88 25.46 -4.54
C ARG A 249 4.81 24.16 -5.33
N ILE A 250 5.81 23.95 -6.18
CA ILE A 250 5.94 22.75 -7.02
C ILE A 250 6.14 21.48 -6.17
N GLU A 251 6.92 21.57 -5.09
CA GLU A 251 7.11 20.47 -4.13
C GLU A 251 5.80 20.07 -3.47
N ASP A 252 4.98 21.05 -3.15
CA ASP A 252 3.64 20.80 -2.58
C ASP A 252 2.75 20.06 -3.59
N LEU A 253 2.88 20.34 -4.90
CA LEU A 253 2.18 19.59 -5.95
C LEU A 253 2.58 18.12 -5.92
N LEU A 254 3.88 17.84 -5.91
CA LEU A 254 4.39 16.47 -5.83
C LEU A 254 3.93 15.78 -4.55
N ALA A 255 4.01 16.46 -3.40
CA ALA A 255 3.58 15.92 -2.12
C ALA A 255 2.07 15.62 -2.10
N GLN A 256 1.24 16.54 -2.60
CA GLN A 256 -0.21 16.32 -2.68
C GLN A 256 -0.60 15.23 -3.68
N MET A 257 0.07 15.18 -4.84
CA MET A 257 -0.14 14.09 -5.79
C MET A 257 0.32 12.74 -5.21
N LYS A 258 1.42 12.70 -4.47
CA LYS A 258 1.86 11.51 -3.72
C LYS A 258 0.83 11.06 -2.69
N PHE A 259 0.27 12.00 -1.91
CA PHE A 259 -0.76 11.69 -0.93
C PHE A 259 -2.04 11.13 -1.58
N ARG A 260 -2.38 11.58 -2.79
CA ARG A 260 -3.53 11.10 -3.55
C ARG A 260 -3.21 9.97 -4.55
N GLU A 261 -1.94 9.55 -4.63
CA GLU A 261 -1.49 8.48 -5.54
C GLU A 261 -2.19 7.15 -5.27
N ILE A 262 -2.41 6.82 -3.99
CA ILE A 262 -3.05 5.57 -3.60
C ILE A 262 -4.56 5.75 -3.68
N THR A 263 -5.21 4.93 -4.48
CA THR A 263 -6.66 4.89 -4.60
C THR A 263 -7.29 4.49 -3.27
N LYS A 264 -8.19 5.32 -2.75
CA LYS A 264 -9.02 4.98 -1.58
C LYS A 264 -10.06 3.93 -1.98
N ARG A 265 -9.63 2.70 -2.22
CA ARG A 265 -10.53 1.59 -2.55
C ARG A 265 -11.11 0.97 -1.30
N ALA A 266 -12.42 0.78 -1.30
CA ALA A 266 -13.05 -0.01 -0.27
C ALA A 266 -12.64 -1.48 -0.43
N LEU A 267 -12.04 -2.06 0.62
CA LEU A 267 -11.70 -3.48 0.70
C LEU A 267 -12.97 -4.33 0.82
N PHE A 268 -14.01 -3.77 1.42
CA PHE A 268 -15.31 -4.38 1.57
C PHE A 268 -16.42 -3.33 1.72
N SER A 269 -17.65 -3.71 1.39
CA SER A 269 -18.87 -2.96 1.71
C SER A 269 -19.85 -3.95 2.34
N VAL A 270 -20.19 -3.73 3.61
CA VAL A 270 -20.98 -4.69 4.41
C VAL A 270 -21.97 -3.94 5.32
N PRO A 271 -23.07 -4.61 5.72
CA PRO A 271 -23.98 -4.07 6.72
C PRO A 271 -23.35 -4.07 8.11
N PHE A 272 -23.65 -3.06 8.90
CA PHE A 272 -23.35 -2.99 10.32
C PHE A 272 -24.66 -2.92 11.11
N GLU A 273 -25.02 -4.01 11.75
CA GLU A 273 -26.19 -4.13 12.60
C GLU A 273 -25.89 -3.56 13.99
N LEU A 274 -26.46 -2.41 14.29
CA LEU A 274 -26.33 -1.73 15.58
C LEU A 274 -27.31 -2.29 16.61
N ALA A 275 -28.50 -2.68 16.14
CA ALA A 275 -29.53 -3.36 16.91
C ALA A 275 -30.47 -4.10 15.96
N LYS A 276 -31.30 -4.99 16.47
CA LYS A 276 -32.29 -5.71 15.67
C LYS A 276 -33.22 -4.71 14.92
N GLY A 277 -33.11 -4.71 13.60
CA GLY A 277 -33.87 -3.81 12.75
C GLY A 277 -33.26 -2.40 12.56
N LEU A 278 -32.06 -2.16 13.11
CA LEU A 278 -31.29 -0.92 12.89
C LEU A 278 -29.93 -1.30 12.29
N THR A 279 -29.82 -1.19 10.98
CA THR A 279 -28.62 -1.53 10.21
C THR A 279 -28.19 -0.35 9.36
N ILE A 280 -26.90 -0.09 9.32
CA ILE A 280 -26.25 0.92 8.46
C ILE A 280 -25.29 0.24 7.50
N GLY A 281 -25.05 0.85 6.35
CA GLY A 281 -24.02 0.42 5.42
C GLY A 281 -22.66 1.02 5.79
N VAL A 282 -21.60 0.23 5.72
CA VAL A 282 -20.22 0.69 5.94
C VAL A 282 -19.29 0.14 4.88
N LYS A 283 -18.33 0.99 4.46
CA LYS A 283 -17.21 0.62 3.59
C LYS A 283 -15.93 0.61 4.40
N GLY A 284 -15.10 -0.40 4.20
CA GLY A 284 -13.82 -0.55 4.89
C GLY A 284 -12.64 -0.25 3.98
N TYR A 285 -11.64 0.44 4.52
CA TYR A 285 -10.41 0.85 3.84
C TYR A 285 -9.19 0.42 4.64
N GLY A 286 -8.13 0.01 3.94
CA GLY A 286 -6.80 -0.20 4.55
C GLY A 286 -6.01 1.11 4.46
N LEU A 287 -5.74 1.73 5.62
CA LEU A 287 -4.90 2.94 5.67
C LEU A 287 -3.42 2.60 5.64
N VAL A 288 -3.06 1.45 6.21
CA VAL A 288 -1.69 0.93 6.22
C VAL A 288 -1.69 -0.44 5.58
N THR A 289 -0.92 -0.59 4.52
CA THR A 289 -0.78 -1.86 3.78
C THR A 289 0.69 -2.13 3.54
N GLU A 290 1.14 -3.32 3.89
CA GLU A 290 2.51 -3.75 3.62
C GLU A 290 2.75 -3.81 2.11
N GLN A 291 3.75 -3.07 1.64
CA GLN A 291 4.20 -3.15 0.25
C GLN A 291 5.22 -4.28 0.11
N LYS A 292 5.01 -5.13 -0.87
CA LYS A 292 5.90 -6.26 -1.18
C LYS A 292 6.54 -6.05 -2.56
N LYS A 293 7.66 -6.70 -2.79
CA LYS A 293 8.26 -6.77 -4.14
C LYS A 293 7.24 -7.38 -5.10
N GLY A 294 7.19 -6.86 -6.33
CA GLY A 294 6.35 -7.42 -7.39
C GLY A 294 6.70 -8.90 -7.63
N GLU A 295 5.69 -9.71 -7.91
CA GLU A 295 5.89 -11.12 -8.24
C GLU A 295 6.59 -11.27 -9.60
N TYR A 296 7.54 -12.19 -9.66
CA TYR A 296 8.21 -12.51 -10.92
C TYR A 296 7.26 -13.27 -11.84
N LYS A 297 7.12 -12.77 -13.07
CA LYS A 297 6.42 -13.51 -14.13
C LYS A 297 7.41 -14.42 -14.83
N TYR A 298 7.01 -15.65 -15.06
CA TYR A 298 7.81 -16.60 -15.82
C TYR A 298 7.57 -16.42 -17.31
N PHE A 299 8.66 -16.46 -18.08
CA PHE A 299 8.61 -16.41 -19.53
C PHE A 299 9.34 -17.65 -20.09
N VAL A 300 8.83 -18.16 -21.19
CA VAL A 300 9.51 -19.21 -21.96
C VAL A 300 10.28 -18.52 -23.08
N ASP A 301 11.58 -18.77 -23.14
CA ASP A 301 12.44 -18.32 -24.22
C ASP A 301 12.35 -19.32 -25.39
N LEU A 302 11.76 -18.89 -26.50
CA LEU A 302 11.63 -19.66 -27.73
C LEU A 302 12.74 -19.34 -28.74
N GLY A 303 13.73 -18.51 -28.32
CA GLY A 303 14.89 -18.12 -29.13
C GLY A 303 14.66 -16.88 -29.99
N ASP A 304 13.51 -16.75 -30.60
CA ASP A 304 13.11 -15.59 -31.40
C ASP A 304 12.12 -14.67 -30.65
N ARG A 305 11.48 -15.16 -29.61
CA ARG A 305 10.51 -14.42 -28.79
C ARG A 305 10.41 -14.98 -27.38
N LEU A 306 9.97 -14.14 -26.44
CA LEU A 306 9.63 -14.51 -25.07
C LEU A 306 8.11 -14.58 -24.92
N GLU A 307 7.57 -15.71 -24.47
CA GLU A 307 6.14 -15.87 -24.21
C GLU A 307 5.88 -16.01 -22.70
N PRO A 308 4.85 -15.34 -22.13
CA PRO A 308 4.51 -15.50 -20.72
C PRO A 308 4.05 -16.93 -20.44
N ALA A 309 4.65 -17.55 -19.42
CA ALA A 309 4.26 -18.87 -18.94
C ALA A 309 3.11 -18.74 -17.94
N VAL A 310 2.05 -19.52 -18.15
CA VAL A 310 0.94 -19.64 -17.20
C VAL A 310 1.14 -20.90 -16.37
N ILE A 311 1.23 -20.72 -15.04
CA ILE A 311 1.32 -21.85 -14.10
C ILE A 311 -0.11 -22.29 -13.80
N LYS A 312 -0.41 -23.57 -14.09
CA LYS A 312 -1.68 -24.21 -13.75
C LYS A 312 -1.42 -25.36 -12.80
N THR A 313 -1.97 -25.28 -11.58
CA THR A 313 -1.94 -26.37 -10.63
C THR A 313 -3.15 -27.28 -10.86
N THR A 314 -2.91 -28.54 -11.14
CA THR A 314 -3.94 -29.56 -11.32
C THR A 314 -3.71 -30.69 -10.33
N LEU A 315 -4.80 -31.21 -9.74
CA LEU A 315 -4.76 -32.41 -8.94
C LEU A 315 -4.90 -33.62 -9.89
N LEU A 316 -3.97 -34.55 -9.80
CA LEU A 316 -4.00 -35.78 -10.58
C LEU A 316 -4.33 -36.98 -9.66
N ASP A 317 -5.19 -37.87 -10.14
CA ASP A 317 -5.38 -39.18 -9.51
C ASP A 317 -4.10 -40.02 -9.78
N GLU A 318 -3.45 -40.47 -8.71
CA GLU A 318 -2.16 -41.16 -8.80
C GLU A 318 -2.29 -42.50 -9.56
N ASP A 319 -3.42 -43.20 -9.42
CA ASP A 319 -3.64 -44.49 -10.05
C ASP A 319 -4.04 -44.38 -11.53
N ARG A 320 -4.83 -43.35 -11.86
CA ARG A 320 -5.39 -43.16 -13.21
C ARG A 320 -4.67 -42.12 -14.04
N GLN A 321 -3.79 -41.32 -13.43
CA GLN A 321 -3.09 -40.19 -14.05
C GLN A 321 -4.06 -39.22 -14.76
N ALA A 322 -5.28 -39.15 -14.26
CA ALA A 322 -6.35 -38.29 -14.78
C ALA A 322 -6.49 -37.04 -13.90
N GLU A 323 -6.79 -35.90 -14.50
CA GLU A 323 -7.11 -34.67 -13.77
C GLU A 323 -8.39 -34.89 -12.94
N ILE A 324 -8.32 -34.52 -11.66
CA ILE A 324 -9.46 -34.57 -10.75
C ILE A 324 -10.21 -33.26 -10.86
N ASP A 325 -11.52 -33.35 -11.12
CA ASP A 325 -12.38 -32.16 -11.07
C ASP A 325 -12.50 -31.64 -9.64
N LYS A 326 -12.36 -30.33 -9.46
CA LYS A 326 -12.50 -29.64 -8.17
C LYS A 326 -13.83 -29.95 -7.46
N SER A 327 -14.88 -30.31 -8.19
CA SER A 327 -16.19 -30.69 -7.65
C SER A 327 -16.22 -32.08 -6.99
N THR A 328 -15.24 -32.93 -7.25
CA THR A 328 -15.26 -34.34 -6.83
C THR A 328 -14.43 -34.66 -5.59
N TYR A 329 -13.56 -33.75 -5.15
CA TYR A 329 -12.76 -34.01 -3.96
C TYR A 329 -13.43 -33.52 -2.66
N VAL A 330 -13.07 -34.19 -1.57
CA VAL A 330 -13.54 -33.91 -0.23
C VAL A 330 -12.35 -33.69 0.70
N TYR A 331 -12.54 -32.90 1.73
CA TYR A 331 -11.51 -32.60 2.72
C TYR A 331 -11.56 -33.61 3.86
N GLY A 332 -10.44 -34.28 4.12
CA GLY A 332 -10.26 -35.11 5.30
C GLY A 332 -9.54 -34.33 6.41
N MET A 333 -10.12 -34.25 7.60
CA MET A 333 -9.45 -33.62 8.74
C MET A 333 -8.35 -34.53 9.27
N ALA A 334 -7.11 -34.01 9.39
CA ALA A 334 -6.04 -34.68 10.12
C ALA A 334 -6.39 -34.68 11.63
N ALA A 335 -6.17 -35.79 12.32
CA ALA A 335 -6.31 -35.82 13.78
C ALA A 335 -5.29 -34.86 14.40
N VAL A 336 -5.78 -33.96 15.29
CA VAL A 336 -4.91 -33.08 16.07
C VAL A 336 -3.98 -33.94 16.90
N GLY A 337 -2.65 -33.87 16.65
CA GLY A 337 -1.66 -34.69 17.34
C GLY A 337 -1.08 -35.85 16.52
N ALA A 338 -1.53 -36.08 15.31
CA ALA A 338 -0.74 -36.89 14.38
C ALA A 338 0.49 -36.08 13.98
N ASN A 339 1.60 -36.28 14.71
CA ASN A 339 2.89 -35.79 14.30
C ASN A 339 3.15 -36.31 12.90
N THR A 340 3.16 -35.45 11.91
CA THR A 340 3.66 -35.69 10.57
C THR A 340 5.21 -35.66 10.55
N SER A 341 5.83 -35.93 11.69
CA SER A 341 7.23 -36.30 11.73
C SER A 341 7.38 -37.79 11.50
N THR A 342 6.94 -38.28 10.36
CA THR A 342 7.58 -39.43 9.79
C THR A 342 8.91 -38.93 9.24
N ASN A 343 9.97 -39.13 10.03
CA ASN A 343 11.31 -39.16 9.48
C ASN A 343 11.24 -40.14 8.32
N ASP A 344 11.66 -39.74 7.15
CA ASP A 344 11.75 -40.58 5.94
C ASP A 344 12.63 -41.85 6.16
N ASP A 345 13.35 -41.91 7.29
CA ASP A 345 14.23 -43.00 7.66
C ASP A 345 13.52 -44.25 8.23
N ASP A 346 12.24 -44.13 8.65
CA ASP A 346 11.48 -45.24 9.24
C ASP A 346 10.67 -46.07 8.20
N ILE A 347 10.74 -45.74 6.92
CA ILE A 347 9.92 -46.37 5.85
C ILE A 347 10.67 -47.55 5.17
N GLU A 348 11.97 -47.73 5.42
CA GLU A 348 12.76 -48.75 4.68
C GLU A 348 12.73 -50.18 5.27
N GLU A 349 12.15 -50.43 6.46
CA GLU A 349 12.26 -51.76 7.08
C GLU A 349 11.05 -52.68 6.95
N GLU A 350 9.88 -52.22 6.52
CA GLU A 350 8.73 -53.13 6.29
C GLU A 350 8.06 -52.86 4.94
N GLY A 351 8.53 -53.37 3.88
CA GLY A 351 8.02 -53.40 2.50
C GLY A 351 6.49 -53.37 2.22
N ILE A 352 5.71 -52.68 3.03
CA ILE A 352 4.28 -52.44 2.83
C ILE A 352 4.11 -50.93 2.74
N ALA A 353 4.00 -50.40 1.52
CA ALA A 353 3.57 -49.03 1.28
C ALA A 353 2.28 -48.78 2.10
N PRO A 354 2.22 -47.72 2.94
CA PRO A 354 1.02 -47.44 3.70
C PRO A 354 -0.14 -47.30 2.70
N THR A 355 -1.20 -48.09 2.90
CA THR A 355 -2.38 -48.05 2.05
C THR A 355 -2.96 -46.64 2.10
N LYS A 356 -2.72 -45.88 1.05
CA LYS A 356 -3.23 -44.50 0.88
C LYS A 356 -4.76 -44.45 0.84
N ILE A 357 -5.42 -45.62 0.74
CA ILE A 357 -6.86 -45.77 0.64
C ILE A 357 -7.48 -45.75 2.03
N VAL A 358 -8.23 -44.68 2.30
CA VAL A 358 -9.04 -44.57 3.52
C VAL A 358 -10.45 -45.07 3.24
N LYS A 359 -10.93 -46.07 4.00
CA LYS A 359 -12.30 -46.59 3.85
C LYS A 359 -13.31 -45.53 4.32
N PRO A 360 -14.43 -45.36 3.60
CA PRO A 360 -15.53 -44.51 4.08
C PRO A 360 -15.94 -44.91 5.50
N GLY A 361 -16.09 -43.89 6.39
CA GLY A 361 -16.47 -44.09 7.80
C GLY A 361 -15.31 -44.25 8.79
N GLN A 362 -14.06 -44.40 8.33
CA GLN A 362 -12.89 -44.40 9.22
C GLN A 362 -12.43 -43.00 9.65
N ARG A 363 -12.66 -41.99 8.80
CA ARG A 363 -12.43 -40.57 9.09
C ARG A 363 -13.59 -39.74 8.57
N PRO A 364 -13.91 -38.62 9.21
CA PRO A 364 -14.87 -37.69 8.66
C PRO A 364 -14.30 -37.01 7.43
N PHE A 365 -15.10 -36.95 6.38
CA PHE A 365 -14.82 -36.17 5.17
C PHE A 365 -15.91 -35.14 4.98
N TYR A 366 -15.52 -33.97 4.50
CA TYR A 366 -16.39 -32.82 4.34
C TYR A 366 -16.30 -32.30 2.92
N THR A 367 -17.42 -31.86 2.41
CA THR A 367 -17.47 -31.14 1.13
C THR A 367 -16.89 -29.73 1.27
N PRO A 368 -16.49 -29.07 0.15
CA PRO A 368 -16.05 -27.68 0.18
C PRO A 368 -17.07 -26.72 0.82
N GLU A 369 -18.37 -26.97 0.58
CA GLU A 369 -19.44 -26.15 1.17
C GLU A 369 -19.56 -26.33 2.68
N GLU A 370 -19.44 -27.56 3.18
CA GLU A 370 -19.44 -27.83 4.62
C GLU A 370 -18.21 -27.20 5.30
N MET A 371 -17.03 -27.32 4.69
CA MET A 371 -15.81 -26.67 5.21
C MET A 371 -15.96 -25.15 5.27
N LYS A 372 -16.56 -24.55 4.24
CA LYS A 372 -16.86 -23.12 4.25
C LYS A 372 -17.84 -22.74 5.37
N SER A 373 -18.89 -23.55 5.57
CA SER A 373 -19.85 -23.34 6.66
C SER A 373 -19.19 -23.42 8.03
N PHE A 374 -18.27 -24.36 8.24
CA PHE A 374 -17.52 -24.47 9.50
C PHE A 374 -16.65 -23.23 9.74
N ARG A 375 -15.95 -22.74 8.71
CA ARG A 375 -15.10 -21.55 8.80
C ARG A 375 -15.88 -20.29 9.17
N THR A 376 -17.03 -20.08 8.53
CA THR A 376 -17.84 -18.87 8.72
C THR A 376 -18.84 -18.97 9.87
N LEU A 377 -18.99 -20.13 10.52
CA LEU A 377 -20.03 -20.42 11.51
C LEU A 377 -21.45 -20.12 10.99
N GLY A 378 -21.67 -20.20 9.67
CA GLY A 378 -22.94 -19.87 9.03
C GLY A 378 -23.31 -18.38 9.08
N LEU A 379 -22.34 -17.49 9.38
CA LEU A 379 -22.56 -16.05 9.37
C LEU A 379 -22.42 -15.48 7.96
N GLU A 380 -23.23 -14.48 7.67
CA GLU A 380 -23.08 -13.65 6.47
C GLU A 380 -22.12 -12.48 6.72
N PRO A 381 -21.46 -11.95 5.65
CA PRO A 381 -20.60 -10.78 5.79
C PRO A 381 -21.32 -9.59 6.40
N GLY A 382 -20.71 -8.99 7.41
CA GLY A 382 -21.27 -7.86 8.15
C GLY A 382 -20.67 -7.72 9.53
N PHE A 383 -21.09 -6.66 10.22
CA PHE A 383 -20.76 -6.41 11.62
C PHE A 383 -22.01 -6.46 12.49
N LYS A 384 -21.88 -6.99 13.70
CA LYS A 384 -22.94 -6.97 14.74
C LYS A 384 -22.39 -6.33 16.00
N LEU A 385 -23.02 -5.25 16.45
CA LEU A 385 -22.64 -4.58 17.67
C LEU A 385 -22.90 -5.49 18.88
N LEU A 386 -21.87 -5.69 19.71
CA LEU A 386 -21.96 -6.45 20.96
C LEU A 386 -22.17 -5.55 22.18
N GLY A 387 -21.55 -4.36 22.20
CA GLY A 387 -21.65 -3.42 23.31
C GLY A 387 -20.55 -2.38 23.30
N PHE A 388 -20.44 -1.62 24.39
CA PHE A 388 -19.46 -0.55 24.53
C PHE A 388 -18.56 -0.77 25.74
N LYS A 389 -17.29 -0.32 25.62
CA LYS A 389 -16.31 -0.35 26.70
C LYS A 389 -15.57 0.99 26.77
N PRO A 390 -15.00 1.35 27.96
CA PRO A 390 -14.15 2.52 28.07
C PRO A 390 -12.91 2.43 27.14
N ARG A 391 -12.56 3.53 26.47
CA ARG A 391 -11.39 3.57 25.54
C ARG A 391 -10.08 3.13 26.21
N LYS A 392 -9.91 3.41 27.53
CA LYS A 392 -8.72 3.04 28.30
C LYS A 392 -8.47 1.53 28.43
N GLU A 393 -9.50 0.70 28.15
CA GLU A 393 -9.38 -0.76 28.19
C GLU A 393 -8.81 -1.33 26.89
N LEU A 394 -8.73 -0.53 25.81
CA LEU A 394 -8.04 -0.92 24.59
C LEU A 394 -6.53 -0.78 24.81
N LYS A 395 -5.83 -1.90 24.86
CA LYS A 395 -4.38 -1.96 25.02
C LYS A 395 -3.72 -2.21 23.68
N PHE A 396 -2.51 -1.66 23.50
CA PHE A 396 -1.77 -1.83 22.26
C PHE A 396 -1.41 -3.30 22.01
N GLU A 397 -1.07 -4.03 23.05
CA GLU A 397 -0.72 -5.45 23.01
C GLU A 397 -1.88 -6.38 22.61
N ASP A 398 -3.12 -5.90 22.63
CA ASP A 398 -4.29 -6.66 22.17
C ASP A 398 -4.51 -6.59 20.66
N ASN A 399 -3.67 -5.85 19.93
CA ASN A 399 -3.76 -5.76 18.47
C ASN A 399 -3.18 -7.02 17.81
N VAL A 400 -3.99 -7.71 17.01
CA VAL A 400 -3.57 -8.92 16.29
C VAL A 400 -3.07 -8.60 14.89
N LYS A 401 -3.75 -7.67 14.21
CA LYS A 401 -3.44 -7.26 12.83
C LYS A 401 -3.59 -5.75 12.68
N HIS A 402 -3.18 -5.22 11.53
CA HIS A 402 -3.42 -3.81 11.19
C HIS A 402 -4.90 -3.46 11.28
N SER A 403 -5.17 -2.24 11.77
CA SER A 403 -6.52 -1.70 11.79
C SER A 403 -7.00 -1.37 10.38
N LEU A 404 -8.32 -1.54 10.16
CA LEU A 404 -8.98 -1.03 8.99
C LEU A 404 -9.79 0.21 9.37
N PHE A 405 -10.05 1.08 8.43
CA PHE A 405 -10.86 2.28 8.62
C PHE A 405 -12.21 2.09 7.95
N ILE A 406 -13.30 2.37 8.67
CA ILE A 406 -14.65 2.28 8.11
C ILE A 406 -15.30 3.66 7.99
N TYR A 407 -16.05 3.81 6.90
CA TYR A 407 -16.77 4.99 6.52
C TYR A 407 -18.21 4.62 6.08
N PRO A 408 -19.22 5.49 6.26
CA PRO A 408 -20.60 5.15 5.95
C PRO A 408 -20.86 4.96 4.45
N ASP A 409 -21.69 3.98 4.12
CA ASP A 409 -22.18 3.74 2.77
C ASP A 409 -23.69 3.98 2.68
N GLU A 410 -24.08 5.02 1.95
CA GLU A 410 -25.47 5.41 1.76
C GLU A 410 -26.17 4.64 0.63
N ASN A 411 -25.42 3.92 -0.22
CA ASN A 411 -25.96 3.31 -1.43
C ASN A 411 -26.97 2.19 -1.14
N THR A 412 -26.71 1.40 -0.08
CA THR A 412 -27.53 0.23 0.27
C THR A 412 -28.52 0.55 1.38
N TYR A 413 -28.15 1.40 2.34
CA TYR A 413 -28.97 1.75 3.50
C TYR A 413 -29.04 3.25 3.64
N SER A 414 -30.20 3.85 3.34
CA SER A 414 -30.42 5.29 3.47
C SER A 414 -30.40 5.71 4.95
N GLY A 415 -29.81 6.87 5.24
CA GLY A 415 -29.63 7.36 6.62
C GLY A 415 -28.37 6.83 7.31
N SER A 416 -27.55 6.04 6.62
CA SER A 416 -26.29 5.49 7.16
C SER A 416 -25.35 6.61 7.62
N LYS A 417 -25.16 7.65 6.82
CA LYS A 417 -24.28 8.79 7.13
C LYS A 417 -24.68 9.46 8.44
N ARG A 418 -25.95 9.86 8.55
CA ARG A 418 -26.49 10.54 9.74
C ARG A 418 -26.33 9.68 11.01
N THR A 419 -26.70 8.39 10.94
CA THR A 419 -26.59 7.47 12.08
C THR A 419 -25.15 7.22 12.46
N PHE A 420 -24.28 7.04 11.48
CA PHE A 420 -22.85 6.85 11.67
C PHE A 420 -22.19 8.05 12.37
N THR A 421 -22.42 9.27 11.88
CA THR A 421 -21.88 10.50 12.46
C THR A 421 -22.39 10.74 13.88
N ALA A 422 -23.68 10.49 14.14
CA ALA A 422 -24.25 10.59 15.48
C ALA A 422 -23.61 9.60 16.46
N LEU A 423 -23.39 8.36 16.02
CA LEU A 423 -22.70 7.33 16.80
C LEU A 423 -21.26 7.75 17.10
N LEU A 424 -20.52 8.21 16.09
CA LEU A 424 -19.15 8.67 16.18
C LEU A 424 -18.98 9.79 17.21
N LYS A 425 -19.74 10.89 17.06
CA LYS A 425 -19.71 12.04 17.98
C LYS A 425 -20.09 11.62 19.42
N SER A 426 -21.07 10.73 19.58
CA SER A 426 -21.47 10.21 20.89
C SER A 426 -20.39 9.35 21.55
N MET A 427 -19.73 8.47 20.80
CA MET A 427 -18.66 7.62 21.31
C MET A 427 -17.42 8.42 21.66
N ALA A 428 -17.01 9.37 20.82
CA ALA A 428 -15.90 10.27 21.08
C ALA A 428 -16.12 11.09 22.35
N LYS A 429 -17.29 11.73 22.48
CA LYS A 429 -17.67 12.51 23.68
C LYS A 429 -17.64 11.66 24.96
N LYS A 430 -18.11 10.42 24.91
CA LYS A 430 -18.13 9.50 26.06
C LYS A 430 -16.79 8.79 26.30
N LYS A 431 -15.82 8.94 25.40
CA LYS A 431 -14.53 8.25 25.44
C LYS A 431 -14.69 6.71 25.55
N VAL A 432 -15.56 6.16 24.71
CA VAL A 432 -15.85 4.72 24.64
C VAL A 432 -15.48 4.15 23.26
N ILE A 433 -15.21 2.86 23.25
CA ILE A 433 -15.09 2.03 22.05
C ILE A 433 -16.30 1.09 21.98
N ALA A 434 -16.69 0.71 20.77
CA ALA A 434 -17.65 -0.37 20.58
C ALA A 434 -16.92 -1.70 20.35
N LEU A 435 -17.53 -2.81 20.77
CA LEU A 435 -17.13 -4.15 20.39
C LEU A 435 -18.15 -4.69 19.38
N ALA A 436 -17.66 -5.23 18.29
CA ALA A 436 -18.48 -5.83 17.24
C ALA A 436 -17.94 -7.21 16.85
N LEU A 437 -18.83 -8.16 16.60
CA LEU A 437 -18.50 -9.39 15.89
C LEU A 437 -18.61 -9.12 14.40
N GLY A 438 -17.56 -9.40 13.63
CA GLY A 438 -17.52 -9.09 12.22
C GLY A 438 -17.04 -10.25 11.35
N LEU A 439 -17.62 -10.34 10.17
CA LEU A 439 -17.16 -11.15 9.04
C LEU A 439 -17.03 -10.23 7.84
N VAL A 440 -15.80 -9.86 7.48
CA VAL A 440 -15.54 -8.86 6.41
C VAL A 440 -15.70 -9.42 5.00
N ARG A 441 -15.47 -10.73 4.81
CA ARG A 441 -15.57 -11.44 3.52
C ARG A 441 -16.18 -12.82 3.70
N ARG A 442 -16.77 -13.38 2.64
CA ARG A 442 -17.41 -14.72 2.67
C ARG A 442 -16.45 -15.87 3.04
N ASN A 443 -15.16 -15.69 2.80
CA ASN A 443 -14.15 -16.72 3.09
C ASN A 443 -13.32 -16.41 4.34
N ALA A 444 -13.62 -15.32 5.06
CA ALA A 444 -12.93 -14.96 6.29
C ALA A 444 -13.51 -15.75 7.48
N THR A 445 -12.77 -15.77 8.59
CA THR A 445 -13.25 -16.24 9.88
C THR A 445 -13.90 -15.09 10.66
N PRO A 446 -14.99 -15.32 11.39
CA PRO A 446 -15.57 -14.33 12.28
C PRO A 446 -14.55 -13.86 13.31
N THR A 447 -14.45 -12.55 13.51
CA THR A 447 -13.47 -11.94 14.40
C THR A 447 -14.17 -10.91 15.27
N ILE A 448 -13.71 -10.72 16.51
CA ILE A 448 -14.16 -9.64 17.37
C ILE A 448 -13.32 -8.39 17.01
N TYR A 449 -14.00 -7.29 16.79
CA TYR A 449 -13.39 -6.01 16.46
C TYR A 449 -13.66 -4.97 17.55
N ALA A 450 -12.63 -4.23 17.93
CA ALA A 450 -12.79 -2.97 18.63
C ALA A 450 -13.01 -1.85 17.60
N VAL A 451 -14.10 -1.10 17.78
CA VAL A 451 -14.48 0.03 16.91
C VAL A 451 -14.12 1.32 17.65
N LEU A 452 -13.04 1.96 17.22
CA LEU A 452 -12.45 3.15 17.84
C LEU A 452 -12.83 4.40 17.04
N PRO A 453 -13.53 5.39 17.66
CA PRO A 453 -13.90 6.62 16.97
C PRO A 453 -12.69 7.53 16.73
N GLN A 454 -12.60 8.09 15.52
CA GLN A 454 -11.73 9.18 15.11
C GLN A 454 -12.60 10.36 14.69
N GLU A 455 -12.47 11.51 15.35
CA GLU A 455 -13.14 12.74 14.94
C GLU A 455 -12.40 13.34 13.73
N GLU A 456 -13.10 14.13 12.95
CA GLU A 456 -12.51 14.85 11.83
C GLU A 456 -11.53 15.91 12.36
N ASP A 457 -10.29 15.88 11.88
CA ASP A 457 -9.30 16.92 12.09
C ASP A 457 -8.95 17.56 10.74
N ARG A 458 -9.35 18.85 10.57
CA ARG A 458 -9.11 19.59 9.34
C ARG A 458 -7.68 20.09 9.20
N GLU A 459 -6.97 20.30 10.32
CA GLU A 459 -5.58 20.75 10.30
C GLU A 459 -4.64 19.62 9.87
N GLU A 460 -4.89 18.41 10.34
CA GLU A 460 -4.13 17.20 9.98
C GLU A 460 -4.73 16.45 8.78
N MET A 461 -5.79 16.96 8.17
CA MET A 461 -6.54 16.33 7.06
C MET A 461 -7.03 14.90 7.38
N GLU A 462 -7.32 14.62 8.64
CA GLU A 462 -7.83 13.32 9.07
C GLU A 462 -9.36 13.27 8.91
N PRO A 463 -9.89 12.30 8.16
CA PRO A 463 -11.33 12.16 7.99
C PRO A 463 -11.98 11.59 9.26
N GLY A 464 -13.20 12.03 9.57
CA GLY A 464 -14.02 11.43 10.62
C GLY A 464 -14.47 10.01 10.27
N GLY A 465 -14.27 9.04 11.17
CA GLY A 465 -14.65 7.66 10.93
C GLY A 465 -14.33 6.74 12.10
N PHE A 466 -14.34 5.42 11.88
CA PHE A 466 -13.96 4.47 12.90
C PHE A 466 -12.79 3.60 12.44
N HIS A 467 -11.79 3.44 13.31
CA HIS A 467 -10.83 2.35 13.18
C HIS A 467 -11.44 1.06 13.72
N ILE A 468 -11.39 -0.01 12.95
CA ILE A 468 -11.73 -1.36 13.40
C ILE A 468 -10.45 -2.15 13.61
N ILE A 469 -10.26 -2.59 14.83
CA ILE A 469 -9.04 -3.26 15.28
C ILE A 469 -9.42 -4.72 15.60
N PRO A 470 -8.84 -5.70 14.89
CA PRO A 470 -9.07 -7.11 15.20
C PRO A 470 -8.53 -7.43 16.60
N MET A 471 -9.39 -8.01 17.44
CA MET A 471 -9.06 -8.39 18.82
C MET A 471 -8.76 -9.89 18.90
N PRO A 472 -7.84 -10.32 19.79
CA PRO A 472 -7.51 -11.72 19.95
C PRO A 472 -8.63 -12.49 20.61
N PHE A 473 -8.76 -13.76 20.25
CA PHE A 473 -9.52 -14.75 21.03
C PHE A 473 -8.68 -15.29 22.19
N ALA A 474 -9.29 -16.00 23.10
CA ALA A 474 -8.59 -16.60 24.25
C ALA A 474 -7.47 -17.56 23.81
N ASP A 475 -7.66 -18.22 22.67
CA ASP A 475 -6.71 -19.17 22.10
C ASP A 475 -5.48 -18.51 21.45
N ASP A 476 -5.57 -17.23 21.12
CA ASP A 476 -4.48 -16.45 20.52
C ASP A 476 -3.49 -15.93 21.56
N ILE A 477 -3.93 -15.87 22.83
CA ILE A 477 -3.14 -15.29 23.92
C ILE A 477 -2.10 -16.30 24.41
N ARG A 478 -0.85 -15.89 24.41
CA ARG A 478 0.26 -16.64 24.99
C ARG A 478 0.83 -15.88 26.16
N SER A 479 1.08 -16.55 27.28
CA SER A 479 1.82 -15.96 28.39
C SER A 479 3.31 -15.91 28.07
N ALA A 480 3.94 -14.77 28.30
CA ALA A 480 5.40 -14.71 28.27
C ALA A 480 5.98 -15.56 29.41
N PRO A 481 7.11 -16.27 29.18
CA PRO A 481 7.82 -16.91 30.27
C PRO A 481 8.29 -15.82 31.23
N VAL A 482 7.71 -15.80 32.43
CA VAL A 482 8.12 -14.89 33.49
C VAL A 482 9.16 -15.61 34.33
N GLU A 483 10.44 -15.30 34.09
CA GLU A 483 11.50 -15.63 35.01
C GLU A 483 11.67 -14.47 35.98
N GLU A 484 11.91 -14.74 37.27
CA GLU A 484 12.25 -13.70 38.22
C GLU A 484 13.57 -13.04 37.76
N GLY A 485 13.46 -11.86 37.16
CA GLY A 485 14.61 -11.10 36.68
C GLY A 485 15.33 -10.45 37.84
N PHE A 486 16.64 -10.34 37.77
CA PHE A 486 17.43 -9.54 38.71
C PHE A 486 17.06 -8.07 38.56
N ILE A 487 16.87 -7.40 39.71
CA ILE A 487 16.58 -5.98 39.72
C ILE A 487 17.91 -5.24 39.69
N ALA A 488 18.15 -4.45 38.67
CA ALA A 488 19.34 -3.61 38.56
C ALA A 488 19.39 -2.59 39.73
N SER A 489 20.59 -2.24 40.16
CA SER A 489 20.81 -1.20 41.19
C SER A 489 20.27 0.15 40.70
N ASP A 490 19.94 1.04 41.65
CA ASP A 490 19.41 2.36 41.30
C ASP A 490 20.48 3.22 40.59
N GLU A 491 21.75 3.04 40.93
CA GLU A 491 22.88 3.69 40.25
C GLU A 491 22.98 3.29 38.78
N LEU A 492 22.84 1.99 38.49
CA LEU A 492 22.84 1.48 37.12
C LEU A 492 21.64 1.98 36.29
N LYS A 493 20.45 2.07 36.92
CA LYS A 493 19.26 2.65 36.31
C LYS A 493 19.42 4.13 35.99
N ASP A 494 20.04 4.91 36.90
CA ASP A 494 20.26 6.34 36.72
C ASP A 494 21.31 6.60 35.64
N ALA A 495 22.36 5.81 35.57
CA ALA A 495 23.33 5.84 34.47
C ALA A 495 22.67 5.50 33.11
N ALA A 496 21.79 4.49 33.10
CA ALA A 496 21.02 4.14 31.88
C ALA A 496 20.10 5.30 31.44
N ARG A 497 19.37 5.93 32.34
CA ARG A 497 18.52 7.10 32.05
C ARG A 497 19.28 8.25 31.41
N GLN A 498 20.53 8.48 31.82
CA GLN A 498 21.35 9.58 31.25
C GLN A 498 21.61 9.39 29.74
N TRP A 499 22.06 8.22 29.31
CA TRP A 499 22.32 7.98 27.88
C TRP A 499 21.03 7.83 27.09
N ILE A 500 19.95 7.23 27.65
CA ILE A 500 18.63 7.15 27.02
C ILE A 500 18.10 8.55 26.72
N ASN A 501 18.16 9.47 27.67
CA ASN A 501 17.73 10.87 27.48
C ASN A 501 18.52 11.59 26.35
N LYS A 502 19.81 11.24 26.19
CA LYS A 502 20.63 11.79 25.08
C LYS A 502 20.26 11.22 23.72
N MET A 503 19.78 9.98 23.69
CA MET A 503 19.38 9.29 22.47
C MET A 503 17.89 9.50 22.14
N THR A 504 17.10 10.05 23.06
CA THR A 504 15.68 10.31 22.83
C THR A 504 15.49 11.32 21.70
N ILE A 505 14.80 10.91 20.65
CA ILE A 505 14.43 11.74 19.50
C ILE A 505 13.18 12.53 19.86
N LYS A 506 13.24 13.86 19.74
CA LYS A 506 12.13 14.74 20.15
C LYS A 506 11.01 14.80 19.13
N SER A 507 11.31 14.61 17.85
CA SER A 507 10.36 14.70 16.73
C SER A 507 9.43 13.49 16.60
N GLY A 508 9.64 12.44 17.40
CA GLY A 508 8.85 11.21 17.27
C GLY A 508 9.24 10.39 16.01
N TYR A 509 8.44 9.37 15.72
CA TYR A 509 8.59 8.53 14.53
C TYR A 509 7.64 9.04 13.43
N VAL A 510 8.21 9.46 12.32
CA VAL A 510 7.47 9.90 11.13
C VAL A 510 7.68 8.84 10.04
N PRO A 511 6.68 7.97 9.77
CA PRO A 511 6.81 6.87 8.82
C PRO A 511 7.28 7.29 7.42
N ASP A 512 6.82 8.45 6.94
CA ASP A 512 7.12 8.97 5.60
C ASP A 512 8.59 9.32 5.40
N SER A 513 9.34 9.47 6.49
CA SER A 513 10.79 9.76 6.45
C SER A 513 11.65 8.51 6.22
N TYR A 514 11.06 7.31 6.26
CA TYR A 514 11.79 6.05 6.18
C TYR A 514 11.23 5.16 5.07
N PRO A 515 11.73 5.28 3.83
CA PRO A 515 11.40 4.33 2.77
C PRO A 515 11.89 2.93 3.16
N ASN A 516 11.17 1.91 2.70
CA ASN A 516 11.59 0.52 2.92
C ASN A 516 12.87 0.24 2.10
N PRO A 517 14.05 0.02 2.73
CA PRO A 517 15.31 -0.08 2.01
C PRO A 517 15.35 -1.29 1.07
N ALA A 518 14.70 -2.39 1.43
CA ALA A 518 14.64 -3.57 0.57
C ALA A 518 13.85 -3.34 -0.73
N LEU A 519 12.83 -2.47 -0.68
CA LEU A 519 12.09 -2.07 -1.87
C LEU A 519 12.85 -1.00 -2.65
N ALA A 520 13.36 0.04 -2.00
CA ALA A 520 14.09 1.13 -2.62
C ALA A 520 15.28 0.57 -3.42
N TYR A 521 16.16 -0.20 -2.79
CA TYR A 521 17.31 -0.83 -3.44
C TYR A 521 16.91 -1.69 -4.65
N HIS A 522 15.87 -2.52 -4.50
CA HIS A 522 15.41 -3.36 -5.60
C HIS A 522 14.92 -2.54 -6.81
N TYR A 523 14.19 -1.46 -6.53
CA TYR A 523 13.61 -0.64 -7.60
C TYR A 523 14.62 0.28 -8.26
N GLU A 524 15.61 0.80 -7.53
CA GLU A 524 16.75 1.53 -8.12
C GLU A 524 17.53 0.65 -9.10
N GLN A 525 17.79 -0.60 -8.74
CA GLN A 525 18.42 -1.56 -9.67
C GLN A 525 17.56 -1.82 -10.90
N LEU A 526 16.23 -1.98 -10.73
CA LEU A 526 15.34 -2.18 -11.86
C LEU A 526 15.25 -0.93 -12.76
N GLU A 527 15.26 0.26 -12.17
CA GLU A 527 15.25 1.53 -12.88
C GLU A 527 16.52 1.69 -13.72
N ALA A 528 17.69 1.52 -13.10
CA ALA A 528 18.97 1.57 -13.79
C ALA A 528 19.05 0.55 -14.95
N SER A 529 18.58 -0.69 -14.71
CA SER A 529 18.51 -1.71 -15.76
C SER A 529 17.56 -1.32 -16.89
N ALA A 530 16.39 -0.75 -16.58
CA ALA A 530 15.40 -0.34 -17.58
C ALA A 530 15.88 0.83 -18.45
N PHE A 531 16.64 1.75 -17.87
CA PHE A 531 17.21 2.91 -18.57
C PHE A 531 18.62 2.68 -19.10
N GLN A 532 19.20 1.49 -18.87
CA GLN A 532 20.56 1.12 -19.26
C GLN A 532 21.64 2.05 -18.65
N GLU A 533 21.36 2.53 -17.44
CA GLU A 533 22.28 3.36 -16.66
C GLU A 533 23.16 2.47 -15.78
N PRO A 534 24.44 2.87 -15.55
CA PRO A 534 25.28 2.15 -14.59
C PRO A 534 24.71 2.34 -13.18
N TYR A 535 24.58 1.25 -12.44
CA TYR A 535 24.15 1.28 -11.05
C TYR A 535 25.32 0.92 -10.13
N ASP A 536 25.63 1.80 -9.19
CA ASP A 536 26.60 1.54 -8.13
C ASP A 536 25.88 1.21 -6.83
N ALA A 537 26.02 -0.03 -6.38
CA ALA A 537 25.37 -0.50 -5.15
C ALA A 537 25.92 0.17 -3.87
N ASP A 538 27.14 0.72 -3.94
CA ASP A 538 27.80 1.40 -2.82
C ASP A 538 27.27 2.84 -2.62
N GLU A 539 26.58 3.41 -3.61
CA GLU A 539 25.94 4.74 -3.51
C GLU A 539 24.54 4.69 -2.87
N PHE A 540 23.98 3.48 -2.66
CA PHE A 540 22.66 3.37 -2.04
C PHE A 540 22.69 3.86 -0.59
N GLU A 541 21.88 4.87 -0.27
CA GLU A 541 21.74 5.41 1.07
C GLU A 541 20.58 4.75 1.82
N ASP A 542 20.88 3.91 2.82
CA ASP A 542 19.87 3.34 3.69
C ASP A 542 19.58 4.30 4.88
N LEU A 543 18.46 5.03 4.79
CA LEU A 543 18.02 5.95 5.85
C LEU A 543 17.60 5.24 7.15
N THR A 544 17.48 3.91 7.14
CA THR A 544 17.17 3.11 8.33
C THR A 544 18.42 2.72 9.11
N GLU A 545 19.61 2.88 8.53
CA GLU A 545 20.85 2.62 9.22
C GLU A 545 21.10 3.62 10.35
N PRO A 546 21.52 3.15 11.54
CA PRO A 546 21.81 4.04 12.64
C PRO A 546 23.08 4.87 12.35
N ASN A 547 23.00 6.18 12.48
CA ASN A 547 24.16 7.05 12.38
C ASN A 547 25.10 6.84 13.60
N VAL A 548 26.00 5.86 13.45
CA VAL A 548 26.90 5.39 14.51
C VAL A 548 27.82 6.53 15.01
N ASP A 549 28.30 7.37 14.12
CA ASP A 549 29.19 8.48 14.49
C ASP A 549 28.47 9.51 15.35
N MET A 550 27.24 9.86 15.01
CA MET A 550 26.41 10.76 15.81
C MET A 550 26.06 10.13 17.17
N ILE A 551 25.75 8.83 17.19
CA ILE A 551 25.49 8.10 18.44
C ILE A 551 26.73 8.12 19.35
N HIS A 552 27.91 7.81 18.80
CA HIS A 552 29.15 7.84 19.55
C HIS A 552 29.49 9.25 20.06
N LYS A 553 29.24 10.27 19.26
CA LYS A 553 29.45 11.67 19.67
C LYS A 553 28.51 12.10 20.79
N LYS A 554 27.22 11.72 20.73
CA LYS A 554 26.19 12.12 21.69
C LYS A 554 26.22 11.31 22.98
N ALA A 555 26.34 10.01 22.90
CA ALA A 555 26.15 9.08 24.01
C ALA A 555 27.37 8.18 24.30
N GLY A 556 28.41 8.18 23.46
CA GLY A 556 29.55 7.27 23.56
C GLY A 556 30.24 7.24 24.94
N PRO A 557 30.59 8.39 25.56
CA PRO A 557 31.19 8.39 26.89
C PRO A 557 30.27 7.80 27.94
N LEU A 558 28.96 8.10 27.91
CA LEU A 558 27.97 7.60 28.84
C LEU A 558 27.75 6.09 28.68
N LEU A 559 27.69 5.60 27.46
CA LEU A 559 27.57 4.17 27.15
C LEU A 559 28.81 3.37 27.60
N LYS A 560 30.01 3.94 27.43
CA LYS A 560 31.24 3.34 27.94
C LYS A 560 31.24 3.23 29.48
N GLN A 561 30.81 4.30 30.15
CA GLN A 561 30.70 4.29 31.63
C GLN A 561 29.65 3.28 32.06
N TRP A 562 28.46 3.31 31.48
CA TRP A 562 27.38 2.36 31.78
C TRP A 562 27.80 0.90 31.56
N LYS A 563 28.60 0.63 30.52
CA LYS A 563 29.17 -0.71 30.29
C LYS A 563 30.15 -1.14 31.41
N LEU A 564 30.95 -0.22 31.93
CA LEU A 564 31.83 -0.51 33.07
C LEU A 564 31.02 -0.78 34.34
N ASP A 565 30.05 0.08 34.63
CA ASP A 565 29.15 -0.09 35.77
C ASP A 565 28.37 -1.42 35.69
N LEU A 566 27.96 -1.85 34.48
CA LEU A 566 27.30 -3.13 34.25
C LEU A 566 28.24 -4.32 34.50
N LEU A 567 29.53 -4.22 34.18
CA LEU A 567 30.51 -5.29 34.40
C LEU A 567 30.85 -5.44 35.91
N ASP A 568 30.78 -4.36 36.63
CA ASP A 568 31.02 -4.33 38.10
C ASP A 568 29.77 -4.76 38.90
N ASP A 569 28.58 -4.74 38.28
CA ASP A 569 27.34 -5.19 38.92
C ASP A 569 27.20 -6.71 38.86
N HIS A 570 27.51 -7.39 39.95
CA HIS A 570 27.39 -8.84 40.05
C HIS A 570 25.96 -9.36 39.90
N SER A 571 24.94 -8.51 40.08
CA SER A 571 23.54 -8.88 39.82
C SER A 571 23.24 -9.11 38.34
N ALA A 572 24.04 -8.52 37.44
CA ALA A 572 23.90 -8.69 35.98
C ALA A 572 24.54 -9.98 35.43
N THR A 573 25.35 -10.67 36.24
CA THR A 573 25.94 -11.97 35.86
C THR A 573 24.99 -13.12 36.14
N TYR A 574 23.87 -13.15 35.43
CA TYR A 574 22.99 -14.31 35.40
C TYR A 574 23.61 -15.41 34.58
N VAL A 575 24.12 -16.43 35.23
CA VAL A 575 24.40 -17.73 34.56
C VAL A 575 23.11 -18.50 34.55
N SER A 576 22.34 -18.40 33.45
CA SER A 576 21.20 -19.29 33.24
C SER A 576 21.66 -20.74 33.46
N PRO A 577 21.02 -21.51 34.33
CA PRO A 577 21.26 -22.93 34.37
C PRO A 577 20.76 -23.51 33.05
N ILE A 578 21.65 -23.66 32.10
CA ILE A 578 21.34 -24.31 30.81
C ILE A 578 21.03 -25.77 31.14
N THR A 579 19.77 -26.06 31.38
CA THR A 579 19.18 -27.39 31.30
C THR A 579 18.99 -27.74 29.83
N GLY A 580 20.07 -27.84 29.12
CA GLY A 580 20.13 -28.25 27.74
C GLY A 580 21.54 -28.72 27.45
N SER A 581 21.66 -29.95 27.01
CA SER A 581 22.89 -30.57 26.59
C SER A 581 23.93 -29.55 26.09
N LYS A 582 25.00 -29.36 26.85
CA LYS A 582 26.18 -28.62 26.39
C LYS A 582 26.59 -29.22 25.05
N ARG A 583 26.25 -28.56 23.94
CA ARG A 583 27.10 -28.71 22.76
C ARG A 583 28.47 -28.29 23.25
N LYS A 584 29.40 -29.26 23.27
CA LYS A 584 30.81 -28.98 23.52
C LYS A 584 31.16 -27.81 22.62
N ALA A 585 31.66 -26.71 23.23
CA ALA A 585 32.27 -25.64 22.47
C ALA A 585 33.20 -26.31 21.46
N ASP A 586 33.04 -26.05 20.19
CA ASP A 586 33.89 -26.52 19.15
C ASP A 586 35.32 -26.19 19.55
N ALA A 587 36.10 -27.24 19.84
CA ALA A 587 37.53 -27.07 20.04
C ALA A 587 38.02 -26.52 18.71
N ALA A 588 38.54 -25.27 18.71
CA ALA A 588 39.13 -24.68 17.53
C ALA A 588 40.14 -25.68 16.94
N VAL A 589 39.77 -26.24 15.80
CA VAL A 589 40.62 -27.25 15.13
C VAL A 589 41.80 -26.47 14.58
N ASP A 590 43.01 -26.79 15.08
CA ASP A 590 44.23 -26.14 14.59
C ASP A 590 44.42 -26.50 13.10
N VAL A 591 44.41 -25.49 12.25
CA VAL A 591 44.63 -25.63 10.79
C VAL A 591 45.89 -26.44 10.47
N ARG A 592 46.92 -26.42 11.35
CA ARG A 592 48.12 -27.18 11.21
C ARG A 592 47.89 -28.68 11.39
N ASP A 593 47.01 -29.06 12.30
CA ASP A 593 46.63 -30.47 12.52
C ASP A 593 45.80 -31.00 11.34
N VAL A 594 44.90 -30.22 10.78
CA VAL A 594 44.16 -30.57 9.55
C VAL A 594 45.12 -30.78 8.38
N MET A 595 46.07 -29.87 8.18
CA MET A 595 47.09 -29.97 7.14
C MET A 595 47.99 -31.18 7.31
N SER A 596 48.39 -31.53 8.54
CA SER A 596 49.23 -32.71 8.82
C SER A 596 48.50 -34.01 8.51
N LYS A 597 47.23 -34.12 8.90
CA LYS A 597 46.37 -35.28 8.64
C LYS A 597 45.93 -35.38 7.17
N PHE A 598 45.80 -34.26 6.48
CA PHE A 598 45.62 -34.22 5.02
C PHE A 598 46.81 -34.85 4.30
N LYS A 599 48.03 -34.44 4.66
CA LYS A 599 49.28 -35.01 4.09
C LYS A 599 49.45 -36.48 4.43
N ALA A 600 48.90 -36.95 5.53
CA ALA A 600 48.93 -38.34 5.97
C ALA A 600 47.76 -39.19 5.41
N GLY A 601 46.85 -38.62 4.59
CA GLY A 601 45.71 -39.32 4.01
C GLY A 601 44.65 -39.76 5.04
N ALA A 602 44.61 -39.16 6.22
CA ALA A 602 43.81 -39.61 7.36
C ALA A 602 42.65 -38.62 7.71
N LEU A 603 42.11 -37.90 6.71
CA LEU A 603 40.99 -36.93 6.89
C LEU A 603 39.70 -37.60 7.36
N SER A 604 39.51 -38.89 7.06
CA SER A 604 38.31 -39.64 7.49
C SER A 604 38.17 -39.80 9.02
N LYS A 605 39.18 -39.40 9.78
CA LYS A 605 39.16 -39.42 11.25
C LYS A 605 38.57 -38.15 11.87
N PHE A 606 38.32 -37.13 11.08
CA PHE A 606 37.61 -35.92 11.51
C PHE A 606 36.10 -36.07 11.33
N LYS A 607 35.33 -35.45 12.24
CA LYS A 607 33.89 -35.31 12.06
C LYS A 607 33.59 -34.24 11.01
N VAL A 608 32.47 -34.40 10.32
CA VAL A 608 32.06 -33.48 9.24
C VAL A 608 32.00 -32.02 9.72
N ASP A 609 31.64 -31.81 10.97
CA ASP A 609 31.55 -30.46 11.58
C ASP A 609 32.92 -29.84 11.87
N GLU A 610 33.97 -30.67 12.05
CA GLU A 610 35.36 -30.24 12.24
C GLU A 610 36.06 -29.88 10.92
N LEU A 611 35.46 -30.25 9.78
CA LEU A 611 35.97 -29.97 8.43
C LEU A 611 35.27 -28.77 7.76
N LYS A 612 34.25 -28.21 8.38
CA LYS A 612 33.49 -27.04 7.88
C LYS A 612 33.98 -25.69 8.39
N VAL A 613 35.22 -25.61 8.88
CA VAL A 613 35.84 -24.35 9.31
C VAL A 613 36.43 -23.60 8.13
#